data_3b95bfcf14f333145d7851b0da43a1fb
#
_entry.id   3b95bfcf14f333145d7851b0da43a1fb
#
_cell.length_a   1.000
_cell.length_b   1.000
_cell.length_c   1.000
_cell.angle_alpha   90.00
_cell.angle_beta   90.00
_cell.angle_gamma   90.00
#
_symmetry.space_group_name_H-M   'P 1'
#
loop_
_entity.id
_entity.type
_entity.pdbx_description
1 polymer ?
#
loop_
_entity_poly.entity_id
_entity_poly.type
_entity_poly.pdbx_seq_one_letter_code
_entity_poly.pdbx_strand_id
1 'polypeptide(L)'
;MQSLSRRKFLHLGTAATLASVSGCDLAGYSKAPDERFRQGQCDADSTAETVTEGLDLSGKTALITGCNSGLGYESMRVLAARGAHVIGTGRTLEKARKAC
;
A
#
# COMPACT_ATOMS: atom_id res chain seq x y z
N MET A 1 -13.77 26.69 -33.40
CA MET A 1 -13.56 25.70 -32.34
C MET A 1 -12.11 25.78 -31.86
N GLN A 2 -11.85 26.40 -30.76
CA GLN A 2 -10.48 26.48 -30.22
C GLN A 2 -10.25 25.18 -29.39
N SER A 3 -9.25 24.41 -29.81
CA SER A 3 -8.85 23.21 -29.08
C SER A 3 -8.27 23.58 -27.70
N LEU A 4 -8.94 23.24 -26.64
CA LEU A 4 -8.43 23.39 -25.30
C LEU A 4 -7.21 22.48 -25.12
N SER A 5 -6.04 23.06 -24.94
CA SER A 5 -4.81 22.34 -24.65
C SER A 5 -4.94 21.61 -23.30
N ARG A 6 -4.43 20.38 -23.21
CA ARG A 6 -4.42 19.55 -21.99
C ARG A 6 -3.88 20.30 -20.76
N ARG A 7 -2.96 21.25 -20.96
CA ARG A 7 -2.43 22.10 -19.87
C ARG A 7 -3.47 23.08 -19.31
N LYS A 8 -4.36 23.61 -20.13
CA LYS A 8 -5.45 24.50 -19.67
C LYS A 8 -6.53 23.76 -18.90
N PHE A 9 -6.77 22.49 -19.22
CA PHE A 9 -7.72 21.66 -18.50
C PHE A 9 -7.27 21.35 -17.06
N LEU A 10 -5.95 21.17 -16.86
CA LEU A 10 -5.38 20.94 -15.52
C LEU A 10 -5.46 22.17 -14.62
N HIS A 11 -5.39 23.39 -15.18
CA HIS A 11 -5.50 24.63 -14.40
C HIS A 11 -6.94 25.00 -14.01
N LEU A 12 -7.96 24.55 -14.76
CA LEU A 12 -9.36 24.78 -14.41
C LEU A 12 -9.88 23.79 -13.35
N GLY A 13 -9.26 22.63 -13.22
CA GLY A 13 -9.66 21.60 -12.26
C GLY A 13 -9.25 21.87 -10.80
N THR A 14 -8.25 22.72 -10.58
CA THR A 14 -7.68 22.95 -9.24
C THR A 14 -8.44 23.95 -8.39
N ALA A 15 -9.31 24.78 -8.97
CA ALA A 15 -10.04 25.80 -8.22
C ALA A 15 -11.41 25.35 -7.70
N ALA A 16 -11.97 24.27 -8.23
CA ALA A 16 -13.34 23.84 -7.90
C ALA A 16 -13.44 22.65 -6.94
N THR A 17 -12.34 22.00 -6.60
CA THR A 17 -12.35 20.76 -5.80
C THR A 17 -11.95 20.91 -4.34
N LEU A 18 -11.66 22.13 -3.87
CA LEU A 18 -11.28 22.36 -2.47
C LEU A 18 -12.46 22.45 -1.48
N ALA A 19 -13.71 22.39 -1.97
CA ALA A 19 -14.88 22.60 -1.11
C ALA A 19 -15.67 21.33 -0.77
N SER A 20 -15.30 20.14 -1.23
CA SER A 20 -16.13 18.93 -1.05
C SER A 20 -15.41 17.70 -0.47
N VAL A 21 -14.22 17.85 0.09
CA VAL A 21 -13.53 16.74 0.78
C VAL A 21 -13.66 16.85 2.29
N SER A 22 -14.85 17.26 2.77
CA SER A 22 -15.20 17.27 4.20
C SER A 22 -15.70 15.92 4.68
N GLY A 23 -15.22 14.81 4.12
CA GLY A 23 -15.76 13.50 4.47
C GLY A 23 -14.75 12.41 4.73
N CYS A 24 -13.46 12.65 4.47
CA CYS A 24 -12.42 11.70 4.86
C CYS A 24 -11.76 12.23 6.13
N ASP A 25 -12.17 11.71 7.26
CA ASP A 25 -11.52 11.97 8.54
C ASP A 25 -10.10 11.35 8.49
N LEU A 26 -9.14 12.15 8.02
CA LEU A 26 -7.72 11.83 8.04
C LEU A 26 -7.13 11.92 9.45
N ALA A 27 -7.92 12.34 10.45
CA ALA A 27 -7.46 12.45 11.83
C ALA A 27 -7.12 11.08 12.46
N GLY A 28 -7.64 9.98 11.91
CA GLY A 28 -7.31 8.62 12.35
C GLY A 28 -6.00 8.06 11.76
N TYR A 29 -5.41 8.72 10.75
CA TYR A 29 -4.22 8.20 10.06
C TYR A 29 -2.89 8.79 10.59
N SER A 30 -2.95 9.67 11.56
CA SER A 30 -1.77 10.25 12.19
C SER A 30 -1.23 9.42 13.36
N LYS A 31 -1.32 8.10 13.30
CA LYS A 31 -0.48 7.29 14.18
C LYS A 31 0.96 7.48 13.69
N ALA A 32 1.75 8.20 14.47
CA ALA A 32 3.17 8.40 14.19
C ALA A 32 3.79 7.05 13.80
N PRO A 33 4.65 7.01 12.77
CA PRO A 33 5.35 5.79 12.43
C PRO A 33 5.99 5.21 13.68
N ASP A 34 5.84 3.90 13.87
CA ASP A 34 6.42 3.19 15.00
C ASP A 34 7.90 3.61 15.13
N GLU A 35 8.32 3.97 16.33
CA GLU A 35 9.68 4.41 16.64
C GLU A 35 10.74 3.43 16.11
N ARG A 36 10.38 2.16 15.99
CA ARG A 36 11.24 1.12 15.40
C ARG A 36 11.65 1.44 13.96
N PHE A 37 10.80 2.11 13.17
CA PHE A 37 11.12 2.54 11.80
C PHE A 37 11.96 3.81 11.76
N ARG A 38 12.00 4.58 12.85
CA ARG A 38 12.79 5.82 12.94
C ARG A 38 14.24 5.58 13.35
N GLN A 39 14.56 4.42 13.94
CA GLN A 39 15.85 4.20 14.56
C GLN A 39 16.93 3.60 13.64
N GLY A 40 16.76 3.65 12.32
CA GLY A 40 17.80 3.23 11.38
C GLY A 40 18.20 1.75 11.48
N GLN A 41 17.31 0.90 12.00
CA GLN A 41 17.53 -0.54 12.12
C GLN A 41 17.36 -1.28 10.77
N CYS A 42 16.98 -0.56 9.72
CA CYS A 42 16.84 -1.11 8.38
C CYS A 42 17.83 -0.44 7.46
N ASP A 43 18.62 -1.23 6.76
CA ASP A 43 19.61 -0.82 5.78
C ASP A 43 19.30 -1.44 4.39
N ALA A 44 20.22 -1.25 3.44
CA ALA A 44 20.05 -1.79 2.08
C ALA A 44 20.05 -3.32 2.03
N ASP A 45 20.57 -3.99 3.04
CA ASP A 45 20.68 -5.44 3.14
C ASP A 45 19.54 -6.06 3.96
N SER A 46 18.67 -5.21 4.56
CA SER A 46 17.56 -5.68 5.37
C SER A 46 16.50 -6.37 4.54
N THR A 47 16.16 -7.59 4.91
CA THR A 47 15.09 -8.37 4.27
C THR A 47 13.73 -8.09 4.90
N ALA A 48 12.64 -8.35 4.16
CA ALA A 48 11.28 -8.24 4.70
C ALA A 48 11.06 -9.13 5.93
N GLU A 49 11.69 -10.29 5.98
CA GLU A 49 11.65 -11.19 7.13
C GLU A 49 12.32 -10.57 8.35
N THR A 50 13.51 -10.00 8.18
CA THR A 50 14.25 -9.37 9.27
C THR A 50 13.50 -8.16 9.84
N VAL A 51 12.97 -7.31 8.95
CA VAL A 51 12.23 -6.10 9.35
C VAL A 51 10.95 -6.43 10.11
N THR A 52 10.32 -7.56 9.80
CA THR A 52 9.07 -7.99 10.41
C THR A 52 9.25 -9.00 11.55
N GLU A 53 10.49 -9.29 11.94
CA GLU A 53 10.77 -10.23 13.01
C GLU A 53 10.10 -9.80 14.33
N GLY A 54 9.46 -10.76 15.00
CA GLY A 54 8.74 -10.51 16.25
C GLY A 54 7.39 -9.80 16.09
N LEU A 55 6.93 -9.48 14.87
CA LEU A 55 5.58 -8.95 14.67
C LEU A 55 4.54 -10.09 14.72
N ASP A 56 3.50 -9.88 15.50
CA ASP A 56 2.28 -10.70 15.46
C ASP A 56 1.18 -9.90 14.75
N LEU A 57 0.78 -10.40 13.59
CA LEU A 57 -0.27 -9.81 12.76
C LEU A 57 -1.56 -10.64 12.80
N SER A 58 -1.73 -11.50 13.78
CA SER A 58 -2.96 -12.26 13.98
C SER A 58 -4.17 -11.33 14.08
N GLY A 59 -5.24 -11.66 13.38
CA GLY A 59 -6.45 -10.85 13.32
C GLY A 59 -6.35 -9.59 12.43
N LYS A 60 -5.21 -9.37 11.77
CA LYS A 60 -5.06 -8.31 10.76
C LYS A 60 -5.36 -8.84 9.37
N THR A 61 -5.97 -8.00 8.55
CA THR A 61 -6.20 -8.29 7.13
C THR A 61 -5.41 -7.32 6.27
N ALA A 62 -4.64 -7.84 5.33
CA ALA A 62 -3.86 -7.07 4.37
C ALA A 62 -4.39 -7.32 2.95
N LEU A 63 -4.59 -6.25 2.18
CA LEU A 63 -4.89 -6.32 0.76
C LEU A 63 -3.63 -5.96 -0.04
N ILE A 64 -3.18 -6.88 -0.89
CA ILE A 64 -1.96 -6.70 -1.69
C ILE A 64 -2.30 -6.81 -3.17
N THR A 65 -1.95 -5.78 -3.92
CA THR A 65 -2.10 -5.77 -5.38
C THR A 65 -0.84 -6.27 -6.06
N GLY A 66 -0.99 -6.99 -7.17
CA GLY A 66 0.16 -7.52 -7.92
C GLY A 66 0.93 -8.61 -7.17
N CYS A 67 0.22 -9.46 -6.40
CA CYS A 67 0.83 -10.50 -5.57
C CYS A 67 1.44 -11.70 -6.33
N ASN A 68 1.35 -11.71 -7.66
CA ASN A 68 1.78 -12.85 -8.48
C ASN A 68 3.30 -12.91 -8.73
N SER A 69 4.06 -11.88 -8.39
CA SER A 69 5.51 -11.85 -8.56
C SER A 69 6.16 -10.65 -7.85
N GLY A 70 7.48 -10.69 -7.71
CA GLY A 70 8.28 -9.59 -7.19
C GLY A 70 7.89 -9.14 -5.78
N LEU A 71 7.90 -7.85 -5.54
CA LEU A 71 7.64 -7.27 -4.22
C LEU A 71 6.26 -7.61 -3.66
N GLY A 72 5.22 -7.67 -4.50
CA GLY A 72 3.88 -8.03 -4.06
C GLY A 72 3.81 -9.47 -3.55
N TYR A 73 4.48 -10.40 -4.21
CA TYR A 73 4.57 -11.80 -3.76
C TYR A 73 5.31 -11.91 -2.42
N GLU A 74 6.46 -11.25 -2.30
CA GLU A 74 7.26 -11.28 -1.09
C GLU A 74 6.52 -10.63 0.10
N SER A 75 5.84 -9.51 -0.12
CA SER A 75 5.01 -8.88 0.89
C SER A 75 3.88 -9.80 1.35
N MET A 76 3.21 -10.48 0.42
CA MET A 76 2.16 -11.44 0.73
C MET A 76 2.71 -12.58 1.60
N ARG A 77 3.84 -13.17 1.20
CA ARG A 77 4.49 -14.28 1.89
C ARG A 77 4.84 -13.91 3.33
N VAL A 78 5.50 -12.77 3.50
CA VAL A 78 5.99 -12.34 4.82
C VAL A 78 4.84 -11.97 5.76
N LEU A 79 3.85 -11.21 5.29
CA LEU A 79 2.70 -10.85 6.12
C LEU A 79 1.88 -12.08 6.54
N ALA A 80 1.70 -13.04 5.63
CA ALA A 80 1.05 -14.30 5.98
C ALA A 80 1.85 -15.11 7.00
N ALA A 81 3.18 -15.16 6.86
CA ALA A 81 4.07 -15.81 7.82
C ALA A 81 4.01 -15.18 9.22
N ARG A 82 3.63 -13.90 9.31
CA ARG A 82 3.40 -13.19 10.59
C ARG A 82 1.96 -13.31 11.11
N GLY A 83 1.13 -14.15 10.49
CA GLY A 83 -0.23 -14.44 10.95
C GLY A 83 -1.33 -13.55 10.37
N ALA A 84 -1.02 -12.65 9.42
CA ALA A 84 -2.03 -11.84 8.78
C ALA A 84 -2.91 -12.67 7.82
N HIS A 85 -4.19 -12.35 7.75
CA HIS A 85 -5.06 -12.78 6.65
C HIS A 85 -4.77 -11.92 5.43
N VAL A 86 -4.19 -12.50 4.37
CA VAL A 86 -3.77 -11.74 3.19
C VAL A 86 -4.71 -12.00 2.01
N ILE A 87 -5.23 -10.91 1.44
CA ILE A 87 -6.02 -10.91 0.21
C ILE A 87 -5.11 -10.42 -0.92
N GLY A 88 -4.68 -11.32 -1.77
CA GLY A 88 -3.84 -11.00 -2.92
C GLY A 88 -4.67 -10.78 -4.19
N THR A 89 -4.30 -9.79 -4.99
CA THR A 89 -4.89 -9.58 -6.31
C THR A 89 -3.86 -9.68 -7.41
N GLY A 90 -4.26 -10.19 -8.56
CA GLY A 90 -3.43 -10.29 -9.76
C GLY A 90 -4.20 -9.83 -10.99
N ARG A 91 -3.47 -9.60 -12.10
CA ARG A 91 -4.10 -9.20 -13.37
C ARG A 91 -5.04 -10.27 -13.96
N THR A 92 -4.83 -11.53 -13.61
CA THR A 92 -5.71 -12.65 -13.97
C THR A 92 -5.90 -13.57 -12.77
N LEU A 93 -7.06 -14.20 -12.69
CA LEU A 93 -7.39 -15.14 -11.63
C LEU A 93 -6.41 -16.33 -11.58
N GLU A 94 -5.97 -16.80 -12.75
CA GLU A 94 -5.02 -17.90 -12.86
C GLU A 94 -3.69 -17.54 -12.20
N LYS A 95 -3.14 -16.34 -12.50
CA LYS A 95 -1.88 -15.87 -11.90
C LYS A 95 -2.02 -15.64 -10.39
N ALA A 96 -3.14 -15.13 -9.94
CA ALA A 96 -3.40 -14.95 -8.51
C ALA A 96 -3.44 -16.30 -7.79
N ARG A 97 -4.17 -17.29 -8.32
CA ARG A 97 -4.25 -18.64 -7.73
C ARG A 97 -2.92 -19.37 -7.67
N LYS A 98 -2.04 -19.15 -8.65
CA LYS A 98 -0.71 -19.76 -8.65
C LYS A 98 0.22 -19.18 -7.59
N ALA A 99 -0.03 -17.94 -7.13
CA ALA A 99 0.75 -17.29 -6.11
C ALA A 99 0.29 -17.60 -4.67
N CYS A 100 -0.95 -18.01 -4.53
CA CYS A 100 -1.54 -18.44 -3.26
C CYS A 100 -1.44 -19.97 -3.13
#